data_c3bd6b1cb3bf534e3577b0f350d83629
#
_entry.id   c3bd6b1cb3bf534e3577b0f350d83629
#
_cell.length_a   1.000
_cell.length_b   1.000
_cell.length_c   1.000
_cell.angle_alpha   90.00
_cell.angle_beta   90.00
_cell.angle_gamma   90.00
#
_symmetry.space_group_name_H-M   'P 1'
#
loop_
_entity.id
_entity.type
_entity.pdbx_description
1 polymer ?
#
loop_
_entity_poly.entity_id
_entity_poly.type
_entity_poly.pdbx_seq_one_letter_code
_entity_poly.pdbx_strand_id
1 'polypeptide(L)'
;MTREDLDQICAALPGAELALPPELVSWKVAGKMFACVAGGNSPGDGVSVKCADTEMAAMLIDAGEAVRAPYFHKSWVRLPFESTDRNYAEHRVNVSYDLIRKSLKKAVRDALPERSS
;
A
#
# COMPACT_ATOMS: atom_id res chain seq x y z
N MET A 1 6.57 10.34 6.74
CA MET A 1 5.20 9.81 6.99
C MET A 1 5.21 9.01 8.27
N THR A 2 4.17 9.13 9.07
CA THR A 2 3.99 8.31 10.28
C THR A 2 3.03 7.17 10.02
N ARG A 3 2.97 6.20 10.92
CA ARG A 3 1.96 5.14 10.88
C ARG A 3 0.54 5.74 10.93
N GLU A 4 0.36 6.78 11.72
CA GLU A 4 -0.92 7.46 11.82
C GLU A 4 -1.32 8.10 10.48
N ASP A 5 -0.38 8.72 9.78
CA ASP A 5 -0.61 9.25 8.44
C ASP A 5 -1.07 8.14 7.49
N LEU A 6 -0.40 7.00 7.53
CA LEU A 6 -0.76 5.85 6.70
C LEU A 6 -2.18 5.38 6.99
N ASP A 7 -2.54 5.25 8.26
CA ASP A 7 -3.85 4.78 8.64
C ASP A 7 -4.94 5.75 8.19
N GLN A 8 -4.70 7.05 8.26
CA GLN A 8 -5.63 8.05 7.75
C GLN A 8 -5.81 7.95 6.23
N ILE A 9 -4.72 7.77 5.50
CA ILE A 9 -4.75 7.60 4.05
C ILE A 9 -5.57 6.37 3.67
N CYS A 10 -5.27 5.23 4.30
CA CYS A 10 -5.92 3.97 3.96
C CYS A 10 -7.39 3.93 4.39
N ALA A 11 -7.70 4.45 5.56
CA ALA A 11 -9.07 4.45 6.08
C ALA A 11 -10.03 5.28 5.21
N ALA A 12 -9.52 6.25 4.46
CA ALA A 12 -10.32 7.08 3.58
C ALA A 12 -10.71 6.36 2.27
N LEU A 13 -10.12 5.21 1.98
CA LEU A 13 -10.37 4.49 0.74
C LEU A 13 -11.62 3.59 0.88
N PRO A 14 -12.48 3.53 -0.16
CA PRO A 14 -13.73 2.76 -0.08
C PRO A 14 -13.52 1.29 0.22
N GLY A 15 -14.21 0.78 1.24
CA GLY A 15 -14.15 -0.62 1.62
C GLY A 15 -12.86 -1.06 2.29
N ALA A 16 -11.98 -0.12 2.65
CA ALA A 16 -10.73 -0.45 3.30
C ALA A 16 -10.95 -0.96 4.73
N GLU A 17 -10.29 -2.06 5.06
CA GLU A 17 -10.36 -2.68 6.38
C GLU A 17 -8.96 -2.97 6.90
N LEU A 18 -8.74 -2.69 8.18
CA LEU A 18 -7.47 -2.97 8.85
C LEU A 18 -7.47 -4.40 9.38
N ALA A 19 -6.48 -5.18 8.98
CA ALA A 19 -6.20 -6.50 9.54
C ALA A 19 -5.13 -6.36 10.62
N LEU A 20 -5.33 -7.06 11.73
CA LEU A 20 -4.47 -7.02 12.90
C LEU A 20 -3.97 -8.43 13.26
N PRO A 21 -2.93 -8.55 14.11
CA PRO A 21 -2.44 -9.86 14.52
C PRO A 21 -3.57 -10.77 15.02
N PRO A 22 -3.48 -12.09 14.77
CA PRO A 22 -2.30 -12.84 14.26
C PRO A 22 -2.02 -12.70 12.76
N GLU A 23 -2.89 -12.03 12.00
CA GLU A 23 -2.59 -11.71 10.61
C GLU A 23 -1.52 -10.63 10.51
N LEU A 24 -0.92 -10.46 9.33
CA LEU A 24 -0.05 -9.32 9.08
C LEU A 24 -0.86 -8.02 9.26
N VAL A 25 -0.25 -7.03 9.89
CA VAL A 25 -0.88 -5.71 10.00
C VAL A 25 -0.93 -5.11 8.59
N SER A 26 -2.13 -4.97 8.08
CA SER A 26 -2.31 -4.55 6.69
C SER A 26 -3.67 -3.91 6.46
N TRP A 27 -3.77 -3.14 5.39
CA TRP A 27 -5.05 -2.63 4.91
C TRP A 27 -5.48 -3.44 3.71
N LYS A 28 -6.73 -3.87 3.72
CA LYS A 28 -7.32 -4.73 2.69
C LYS A 28 -8.57 -4.11 2.10
N VAL A 29 -8.86 -4.46 0.86
CA VAL A 29 -10.14 -4.18 0.22
C VAL A 29 -10.69 -5.51 -0.32
N ALA A 30 -11.92 -5.85 0.09
CA ALA A 30 -12.57 -7.12 -0.24
C ALA A 30 -11.65 -8.33 0.03
N GLY A 31 -10.95 -8.30 1.16
CA GLY A 31 -10.07 -9.38 1.59
C GLY A 31 -8.70 -9.42 0.94
N LYS A 32 -8.39 -8.50 0.02
CA LYS A 32 -7.08 -8.43 -0.64
C LYS A 32 -6.27 -7.27 -0.10
N MET A 33 -5.02 -7.56 0.27
CA MET A 33 -4.09 -6.57 0.82
C MET A 33 -3.64 -5.57 -0.25
N PHE A 34 -3.68 -4.28 0.08
CA PHE A 34 -3.12 -3.23 -0.77
C PHE A 34 -2.04 -2.40 -0.07
N ALA A 35 -1.90 -2.54 1.24
CA ALA A 35 -0.83 -1.90 2.01
C ALA A 35 -0.50 -2.79 3.20
N CYS A 36 0.76 -3.15 3.34
CA CYS A 36 1.21 -4.01 4.44
C CYS A 36 2.24 -3.27 5.28
N VAL A 37 1.97 -3.14 6.58
CA VAL A 37 2.87 -2.46 7.50
C VAL A 37 4.00 -3.40 7.89
N ALA A 38 5.22 -2.92 7.79
CA ALA A 38 6.42 -3.65 8.17
C ALA A 38 7.08 -2.95 9.35
N GLY A 39 7.11 -3.62 10.49
CA GLY A 39 7.75 -3.12 11.70
C GLY A 39 6.98 -2.03 12.42
N GLY A 40 7.69 -1.20 13.16
CA GLY A 40 7.13 -0.13 13.98
C GLY A 40 7.87 1.19 13.81
N ASN A 41 8.86 1.46 14.69
CA ASN A 41 9.57 2.74 14.72
C ASN A 41 11.06 2.62 14.42
N SER A 42 11.51 1.49 13.89
CA SER A 42 12.92 1.27 13.56
C SER A 42 13.25 1.80 12.16
N PRO A 43 14.52 2.18 11.92
CA PRO A 43 14.95 2.56 10.58
C PRO A 43 14.66 1.43 9.58
N GLY A 44 14.10 1.80 8.43
CA GLY A 44 13.73 0.83 7.40
C GLY A 44 12.32 0.28 7.53
N ASP A 45 11.65 0.51 8.65
CA ASP A 45 10.24 0.18 8.79
C ASP A 45 9.41 1.05 7.85
N GLY A 46 8.31 0.52 7.36
CA GLY A 46 7.52 1.25 6.39
C GLY A 46 6.27 0.50 5.97
N VAL A 47 5.74 0.87 4.82
CA VAL A 47 4.57 0.23 4.24
C VAL A 47 4.94 -0.34 2.87
N SER A 48 4.56 -1.60 2.64
CA SER A 48 4.72 -2.24 1.35
C SER A 48 3.46 -2.04 0.51
N VAL A 49 3.64 -1.60 -0.73
CA VAL A 49 2.55 -1.28 -1.67
C VAL A 49 2.89 -1.83 -3.05
N LYS A 50 1.84 -2.09 -3.84
CA LYS A 50 1.98 -2.64 -5.17
C LYS A 50 2.19 -1.54 -6.21
N CYS A 51 3.13 -1.77 -7.13
CA CYS A 51 3.32 -0.95 -8.33
C CYS A 51 2.65 -1.62 -9.53
N ALA A 52 2.50 -0.87 -10.62
CA ALA A 52 1.86 -1.36 -11.84
C ALA A 52 2.57 -2.59 -12.42
N ASP A 53 3.90 -2.59 -12.37
CA ASP A 53 4.73 -3.69 -12.86
C ASP A 53 6.10 -3.69 -12.18
N THR A 54 6.93 -4.66 -12.55
CA THR A 54 8.27 -4.80 -11.97
C THR A 54 9.22 -3.70 -12.43
N GLU A 55 9.01 -3.13 -13.60
CA GLU A 55 9.83 -2.02 -14.10
C GLU A 55 9.60 -0.75 -13.27
N MET A 56 8.35 -0.44 -12.97
CA MET A 56 8.04 0.71 -12.12
C MET A 56 8.62 0.52 -10.73
N ALA A 57 8.51 -0.67 -10.15
CA ALA A 57 9.09 -0.97 -8.84
C ALA A 57 10.61 -0.76 -8.86
N ALA A 58 11.30 -1.27 -9.88
CA ALA A 58 12.74 -1.10 -10.02
C ALA A 58 13.12 0.38 -10.17
N MET A 59 12.36 1.15 -10.93
CA MET A 59 12.60 2.59 -11.10
C MET A 59 12.50 3.35 -9.78
N LEU A 60 11.51 3.04 -8.95
CA LEU A 60 11.35 3.69 -7.65
C LEU A 60 12.51 3.37 -6.71
N ILE A 61 12.97 2.11 -6.72
CA ILE A 61 14.11 1.70 -5.92
C ILE A 61 15.38 2.41 -6.40
N ASP A 62 15.62 2.43 -7.70
CA ASP A 62 16.80 3.08 -8.28
C ASP A 62 16.81 4.59 -8.03
N ALA A 63 15.63 5.22 -8.01
CA ALA A 63 15.49 6.64 -7.72
C ALA A 63 15.64 6.97 -6.22
N GLY A 64 15.75 5.96 -5.36
CA GLY A 64 15.85 6.15 -3.92
C GLY A 64 14.53 6.50 -3.24
N GLU A 65 13.40 6.36 -3.94
CA GLU A 65 12.08 6.68 -3.41
C GLU A 65 11.45 5.53 -2.63
N ALA A 66 11.97 4.32 -2.83
CA ALA A 66 11.47 3.11 -2.17
C ALA A 66 12.60 2.12 -2.01
N VAL A 67 12.37 1.09 -1.21
CA VAL A 67 13.29 -0.04 -1.06
C VAL A 67 12.57 -1.33 -1.40
N ARG A 68 13.33 -2.41 -1.55
CA ARG A 68 12.75 -3.72 -1.84
C ARG A 68 11.82 -4.15 -0.70
N ALA A 69 10.67 -4.70 -1.05
CA ALA A 69 9.74 -5.30 -0.10
C ALA A 69 10.05 -6.80 0.01
N PRO A 70 10.75 -7.26 1.07
CA PRO A 70 11.05 -8.68 1.24
C PRO A 70 9.77 -9.52 1.33
N TYR A 71 9.82 -10.71 0.76
CA TYR A 71 8.70 -11.67 0.79
C TYR A 71 7.51 -11.31 -0.12
N PHE A 72 7.54 -10.16 -0.77
CA PHE A 72 6.52 -9.76 -1.74
C PHE A 72 7.02 -10.00 -3.16
N HIS A 73 6.08 -10.07 -4.10
CA HIS A 73 6.40 -10.10 -5.52
C HIS A 73 7.22 -8.87 -5.91
N LYS A 74 8.04 -8.98 -6.94
CA LYS A 74 8.93 -7.89 -7.39
C LYS A 74 8.21 -6.62 -7.84
N SER A 75 6.89 -6.67 -8.03
CA SER A 75 6.07 -5.49 -8.31
C SER A 75 5.71 -4.70 -7.06
N TRP A 76 6.07 -5.18 -5.89
CA TRP A 76 5.84 -4.51 -4.61
C TRP A 76 7.11 -3.81 -4.15
N VAL A 77 6.94 -2.67 -3.50
CA VAL A 77 8.04 -1.91 -2.90
C VAL A 77 7.66 -1.50 -1.49
N ARG A 78 8.67 -1.22 -0.65
CA ARG A 78 8.46 -0.66 0.68
C ARG A 78 8.80 0.82 0.68
N LEU A 79 7.89 1.62 1.22
CA LEU A 79 8.10 3.05 1.46
C LEU A 79 8.51 3.22 2.91
N PRO A 80 9.78 3.59 3.19
CA PRO A 80 10.21 3.80 4.58
C PRO A 80 9.45 4.95 5.23
N PHE A 81 9.00 4.76 6.47
CA PHE A 81 8.28 5.82 7.17
C PHE A 81 9.13 7.07 7.37
N GLU A 82 10.41 6.89 7.72
CA GLU A 82 11.26 8.02 8.07
C GLU A 82 11.61 8.93 6.89
N SER A 83 11.63 8.40 5.67
CA SER A 83 12.08 9.16 4.49
C SER A 83 10.99 9.44 3.46
N THR A 84 9.78 8.94 3.66
CA THR A 84 8.71 9.10 2.70
C THR A 84 7.78 10.24 3.10
N ASP A 85 7.58 11.18 2.17
CA ASP A 85 6.63 12.27 2.34
C ASP A 85 5.19 11.75 2.33
N ARG A 86 4.32 12.34 3.16
CA ARG A 86 2.92 11.93 3.25
C ARG A 86 2.19 12.01 1.90
N ASN A 87 2.40 13.07 1.14
CA ASN A 87 1.71 13.23 -0.14
C ASN A 87 2.16 12.19 -1.14
N TYR A 88 3.45 11.87 -1.17
CA TYR A 88 3.97 10.81 -2.03
C TYR A 88 3.43 9.45 -1.61
N ALA A 89 3.40 9.19 -0.31
CA ALA A 89 2.84 7.95 0.23
C ALA A 89 1.36 7.79 -0.15
N GLU A 90 0.58 8.85 -0.06
CA GLU A 90 -0.83 8.84 -0.46
C GLU A 90 -0.97 8.47 -1.92
N HIS A 91 -0.16 9.06 -2.79
CA HIS A 91 -0.16 8.71 -4.21
C HIS A 91 0.13 7.23 -4.43
N ARG A 92 1.20 6.71 -3.81
CA ARG A 92 1.59 5.30 -3.99
C ARG A 92 0.57 4.33 -3.38
N VAL A 93 -0.03 4.67 -2.25
CA VAL A 93 -1.11 3.86 -1.65
C VAL A 93 -2.34 3.85 -2.57
N ASN A 94 -2.70 5.00 -3.13
CA ASN A 94 -3.84 5.09 -4.06
C ASN A 94 -3.60 4.25 -5.31
N VAL A 95 -2.40 4.26 -5.86
CA VAL A 95 -2.03 3.41 -7.01
C VAL A 95 -2.19 1.93 -6.64
N SER A 96 -1.65 1.54 -5.49
CA SER A 96 -1.75 0.15 -5.01
C SER A 96 -3.21 -0.27 -4.83
N TYR A 97 -4.00 0.56 -4.16
CA TYR A 97 -5.43 0.32 -3.96
C TYR A 97 -6.15 0.13 -5.30
N ASP A 98 -5.92 1.02 -6.26
CA ASP A 98 -6.58 0.93 -7.55
C ASP A 98 -6.21 -0.35 -8.31
N LEU A 99 -4.94 -0.76 -8.25
CA LEU A 99 -4.48 -2.00 -8.87
C LEU A 99 -5.14 -3.23 -8.24
N ILE A 100 -5.20 -3.27 -6.91
CA ILE A 100 -5.83 -4.38 -6.19
C ILE A 100 -7.34 -4.39 -6.46
N ARG A 101 -7.99 -3.24 -6.40
CA ARG A 101 -9.43 -3.12 -6.70
C ARG A 101 -9.75 -3.59 -8.11
N LYS A 102 -8.94 -3.22 -9.10
CA LYS A 102 -9.11 -3.66 -10.49
C LYS A 102 -9.00 -5.17 -10.64
N SER A 103 -8.23 -5.83 -9.78
CA SER A 103 -8.04 -7.29 -9.80
C SER A 103 -9.23 -8.06 -9.21
N LEU A 104 -10.17 -7.39 -8.56
CA LEU A 104 -11.33 -8.04 -7.95
C LEU A 104 -12.32 -8.50 -9.01
N LYS A 105 -13.12 -9.53 -8.68
CA LYS A 105 -14.22 -9.94 -9.54
C LYS A 105 -15.18 -8.77 -9.74
N LYS A 106 -15.76 -8.67 -10.93
CA LYS A 106 -16.62 -7.55 -11.31
C LYS A 106 -17.73 -7.28 -10.30
N ALA A 107 -18.44 -8.31 -9.85
CA ALA A 107 -19.54 -8.15 -8.90
C ALA A 107 -19.07 -7.56 -7.57
N VAL A 108 -17.91 -7.97 -7.07
CA VAL A 108 -17.33 -7.45 -5.84
C VAL A 108 -16.90 -6.00 -6.04
N ARG A 109 -16.20 -5.73 -7.13
CA ARG A 109 -15.71 -4.39 -7.45
C ARG A 109 -16.86 -3.39 -7.62
N ASP A 110 -17.92 -3.80 -8.32
CA ASP A 110 -19.07 -2.93 -8.59
C ASP A 110 -19.89 -2.64 -7.34
N ALA A 111 -19.78 -3.48 -6.30
CA ALA A 111 -20.44 -3.25 -5.02
C ALA A 111 -19.71 -2.21 -4.14
N LEU A 112 -18.46 -1.86 -4.49
CA LEU A 112 -17.70 -0.85 -3.74
C LEU A 112 -18.08 0.55 -4.21
N PRO A 113 -18.14 1.54 -3.30
CA PRO A 113 -18.28 2.95 -3.69
C PRO A 113 -17.14 3.36 -4.61
N GLU A 114 -17.40 4.30 -5.51
CA GLU A 114 -16.33 4.86 -6.33
C GLU A 114 -15.33 5.60 -5.46
N ARG A 115 -14.03 5.46 -5.80
CA ARG A 115 -12.99 6.21 -5.13
C ARG A 115 -12.97 7.64 -5.68
N SER A 116 -13.16 8.61 -4.80
CA SER A 116 -12.95 10.00 -5.18
C SER A 116 -11.45 10.29 -5.32
N SER A 117 -11.12 10.99 -6.34
CA SER A 117 -9.74 11.38 -6.62
C SER A 117 -9.32 12.63 -5.86
#